data_0941477fe51ef3d586ede4ee37cdba45
#
_entry.id   0941477fe51ef3d586ede4ee37cdba45
#
_cell.length_a   1.000
_cell.length_b   1.000
_cell.length_c   1.000
_cell.angle_alpha   90.00
_cell.angle_beta   90.00
_cell.angle_gamma   90.00
#
_symmetry.space_group_name_H-M   'P 1'
#
loop_
_entity.id
_entity.type
_entity.pdbx_description
1 polymer ?
#
loop_
_entity_poly.entity_id
_entity_poly.type
_entity_poly.pdbx_seq_one_letter_code
_entity_poly.pdbx_strand_id
1 'polypeptide(L)'
;MEILVIDDNRDICTLIENILLSEGYEVKSCCNPVEFNEIIEKEKPKLIITDMLMSGFDGRTLTKDIKNNPETKDIKIMLMSAHPDASKISKTIGVDDFLTKPFEINDLVAKVENLLK
;
A
#
# COMPACT_ATOMS: atom_id res chain seq x y z
N MET A 1 7.50 11.49 4.94
CA MET A 1 7.43 10.38 3.96
C MET A 1 6.10 10.41 3.26
N GLU A 2 6.09 10.24 1.95
CA GLU A 2 4.85 10.26 1.18
C GLU A 2 4.22 8.87 1.05
N ILE A 3 5.02 7.87 0.70
CA ILE A 3 4.52 6.54 0.34
C ILE A 3 5.26 5.45 1.10
N LEU A 4 4.52 4.52 1.68
CA LEU A 4 5.05 3.30 2.28
C LEU A 4 4.56 2.11 1.47
N VAL A 5 5.47 1.26 1.01
CA VAL A 5 5.15 0.02 0.27
C VAL A 5 5.38 -1.17 1.18
N ILE A 6 4.38 -2.02 1.30
CA ILE A 6 4.42 -3.21 2.16
C ILE A 6 4.14 -4.45 1.31
N ASP A 7 5.11 -5.34 1.20
CA ASP A 7 4.99 -6.61 0.48
C ASP A 7 6.08 -7.53 1.01
N ASP A 8 5.77 -8.81 1.21
CA ASP A 8 6.77 -9.79 1.66
C ASP A 8 7.73 -10.20 0.55
N ASN A 9 7.44 -9.85 -0.70
CA ASN A 9 8.32 -10.05 -1.83
C ASN A 9 9.23 -8.83 -2.02
N ARG A 10 10.51 -9.01 -1.70
CA ARG A 10 11.50 -7.94 -1.78
C ARG A 10 11.63 -7.35 -3.20
N ASP A 11 11.53 -8.19 -4.22
CA ASP A 11 11.65 -7.74 -5.61
C ASP A 11 10.52 -6.80 -6.01
N ILE A 12 9.30 -7.10 -5.56
CA ILE A 12 8.15 -6.22 -5.79
C ILE A 12 8.33 -4.89 -5.05
N CYS A 13 8.76 -4.92 -3.80
CA CYS A 13 9.05 -3.71 -3.03
C CYS A 13 10.09 -2.84 -3.74
N THR A 14 11.18 -3.44 -4.18
CA THR A 14 12.25 -2.71 -4.87
C THR A 14 11.77 -2.11 -6.18
N LEU A 15 11.01 -2.89 -6.95
CA LEU A 15 10.45 -2.42 -8.22
C LEU A 15 9.55 -1.20 -8.02
N ILE A 16 8.58 -1.29 -7.12
CA ILE A 16 7.64 -0.20 -6.85
C ILE A 16 8.39 1.02 -6.32
N GLU A 17 9.30 0.82 -5.38
CA GLU A 17 10.11 1.89 -4.81
C GLU A 17 10.88 2.64 -5.89
N ASN A 18 11.56 1.92 -6.79
CA ASN A 18 12.34 2.53 -7.86
C ASN A 18 11.45 3.30 -8.85
N ILE A 19 10.29 2.74 -9.21
CA ILE A 19 9.36 3.42 -10.11
C ILE A 19 8.91 4.75 -9.50
N LEU A 20 8.47 4.74 -8.26
CA LEU A 20 7.93 5.92 -7.61
C LEU A 20 8.99 6.95 -7.25
N LEU A 21 10.20 6.51 -6.89
CA LEU A 21 11.33 7.42 -6.70
C LEU A 21 11.65 8.16 -8.00
N SER A 22 11.59 7.47 -9.14
CA SER A 22 11.86 8.10 -10.43
C SER A 22 10.80 9.13 -10.82
N GLU A 23 9.61 9.02 -10.25
CA GLU A 23 8.53 10.01 -10.44
C GLU A 23 8.60 11.17 -9.45
N GLY A 24 9.61 11.19 -8.58
CA GLY A 24 9.81 12.29 -7.65
C GLY A 24 9.17 12.14 -6.28
N TYR A 25 8.60 10.97 -5.98
CA TYR A 25 8.00 10.72 -4.67
C TYR A 25 9.03 10.28 -3.65
N GLU A 26 8.75 10.57 -2.39
CA GLU A 26 9.52 10.07 -1.26
C GLU A 26 8.90 8.73 -0.82
N VAL A 27 9.63 7.65 -1.02
CA VAL A 27 9.12 6.27 -0.87
C VAL A 27 10.02 5.47 0.06
N LYS A 28 9.39 4.66 0.89
CA LYS A 28 10.08 3.66 1.70
C LYS A 28 9.35 2.33 1.53
N SER A 29 10.09 1.23 1.53
CA SER A 29 9.49 -0.10 1.46
C SER A 29 9.78 -0.89 2.72
N CYS A 30 8.88 -1.81 3.05
CA CYS A 30 9.00 -2.69 4.21
C CYS A 30 8.56 -4.10 3.80
N CYS A 31 9.46 -5.06 3.91
CA CYS A 31 9.18 -6.46 3.59
C CYS A 31 8.85 -7.28 4.84
N ASN A 32 8.98 -6.69 6.02
CA ASN A 32 8.76 -7.37 7.29
C ASN A 32 7.53 -6.80 7.98
N PRO A 33 6.47 -7.61 8.17
CA PRO A 33 5.25 -7.13 8.83
C PRO A 33 5.46 -6.61 10.26
N VAL A 34 6.51 -7.03 10.94
CA VAL A 34 6.78 -6.60 12.31
C VAL A 34 7.17 -5.13 12.37
N GLU A 35 7.80 -4.62 11.32
CA GLU A 35 8.35 -3.26 11.30
C GLU A 35 7.37 -2.18 10.83
N PHE A 36 6.35 -2.54 10.06
CA PHE A 36 5.54 -1.51 9.42
C PHE A 36 4.72 -0.67 10.39
N ASN A 37 4.26 -1.22 11.51
CA ASN A 37 3.49 -0.46 12.50
C ASN A 37 4.32 0.69 13.07
N GLU A 38 5.58 0.45 13.37
CA GLU A 38 6.49 1.50 13.84
C GLU A 38 6.68 2.59 12.80
N ILE A 39 6.84 2.20 11.54
CA ILE A 39 7.03 3.14 10.45
C ILE A 39 5.79 4.01 10.27
N ILE A 40 4.61 3.41 10.30
CA ILE A 40 3.34 4.12 10.16
C ILE A 40 3.17 5.14 11.29
N GLU A 41 3.45 4.74 12.53
CA GLU A 41 3.31 5.62 13.69
C GLU A 41 4.30 6.79 13.68
N LYS A 42 5.54 6.52 13.31
CA LYS A 42 6.59 7.54 13.32
C LYS A 42 6.51 8.50 12.14
N GLU A 43 6.30 7.98 10.95
CA GLU A 43 6.44 8.76 9.72
C GLU A 43 5.12 9.18 9.10
N LYS A 44 4.02 8.55 9.49
CA LYS A 44 2.66 8.88 9.03
C LYS A 44 2.61 9.15 7.52
N PRO A 45 2.84 8.11 6.69
CA PRO A 45 2.82 8.27 5.24
C PRO A 45 1.47 8.78 4.76
N LYS A 46 1.44 9.43 3.62
CA LYS A 46 0.19 9.88 3.00
C LYS A 46 -0.53 8.74 2.28
N LEU A 47 0.23 7.78 1.79
CA LEU A 47 -0.28 6.61 1.06
C LEU A 47 0.45 5.36 1.51
N ILE A 48 -0.31 4.28 1.71
CA ILE A 48 0.23 2.94 1.94
C ILE A 48 -0.18 2.06 0.77
N ILE A 49 0.79 1.41 0.14
CA ILE A 49 0.56 0.41 -0.89
C ILE A 49 0.91 -0.93 -0.27
N THR A 50 -0.08 -1.79 -0.05
CA THR A 50 0.15 -3.06 0.64
C THR A 50 -0.40 -4.25 -0.15
N ASP A 51 0.34 -5.36 -0.12
CA ASP A 51 -0.17 -6.62 -0.62
C ASP A 51 -1.34 -7.09 0.26
N MET A 52 -2.35 -7.71 -0.35
CA MET A 52 -3.52 -8.18 0.36
C MET A 52 -3.20 -9.35 1.28
N LEU A 53 -2.42 -10.30 0.79
CA LEU A 53 -2.05 -11.50 1.54
C LEU A 53 -0.53 -11.65 1.60
N MET A 54 0.00 -11.61 2.79
CA MET A 54 1.42 -11.82 3.05
C MET A 54 1.58 -12.95 4.07
N SER A 55 2.75 -13.59 4.08
CA SER A 55 3.05 -14.65 5.03
C SER A 55 2.88 -14.14 6.47
N GLY A 56 1.91 -14.72 7.18
CA GLY A 56 1.63 -14.34 8.58
C GLY A 56 0.95 -13.00 8.76
N PHE A 57 0.44 -12.38 7.67
CA PHE A 57 -0.14 -11.05 7.76
C PHE A 57 -1.17 -10.80 6.64
N ASP A 58 -2.26 -10.13 7.01
CA ASP A 58 -3.34 -9.81 6.07
C ASP A 58 -3.48 -8.30 5.92
N GLY A 59 -3.29 -7.79 4.68
CA GLY A 59 -3.44 -6.37 4.37
C GLY A 59 -4.85 -5.83 4.64
N ARG A 60 -5.86 -6.70 4.65
CA ARG A 60 -7.23 -6.30 4.97
C ARG A 60 -7.36 -5.91 6.44
N THR A 61 -6.71 -6.66 7.32
CA THR A 61 -6.67 -6.35 8.75
C THR A 61 -5.93 -5.03 9.00
N LEU A 62 -4.79 -4.85 8.33
CA LEU A 62 -4.05 -3.59 8.40
C LEU A 62 -4.92 -2.41 7.99
N THR A 63 -5.67 -2.54 6.89
CA THR A 63 -6.56 -1.48 6.41
C THR A 63 -7.60 -1.11 7.46
N LYS A 64 -8.23 -2.10 8.08
CA LYS A 64 -9.22 -1.86 9.13
C LYS A 64 -8.62 -1.13 10.32
N ASP A 65 -7.45 -1.57 10.76
CA ASP A 65 -6.78 -0.95 11.91
C ASP A 65 -6.44 0.51 11.64
N ILE A 66 -5.92 0.80 10.46
CA ILE A 66 -5.57 2.16 10.07
C ILE A 66 -6.81 3.05 9.96
N LYS A 67 -7.86 2.56 9.32
CA LYS A 67 -9.09 3.35 9.12
C LYS A 67 -9.87 3.56 10.42
N ASN A 68 -9.71 2.68 11.40
CA ASN A 68 -10.38 2.79 12.69
C ASN A 68 -9.61 3.61 13.71
N ASN A 69 -8.37 3.99 13.44
CA ASN A 69 -7.56 4.79 14.34
C ASN A 69 -7.65 6.27 13.96
N PRO A 70 -8.12 7.15 14.85
CA PRO A 70 -8.26 8.58 14.55
C PRO A 70 -6.96 9.25 14.09
N GLU A 71 -5.80 8.74 14.51
CA GLU A 71 -4.50 9.29 14.12
C GLU A 71 -4.07 8.90 12.71
N THR A 72 -4.62 7.81 12.15
CA THR A 72 -4.18 7.27 10.86
C THR A 72 -5.31 7.15 9.83
N LYS A 73 -6.54 7.43 10.19
CA LYS A 73 -7.71 7.21 9.32
C LYS A 73 -7.65 7.95 7.98
N ASP A 74 -6.90 9.05 7.93
CA ASP A 74 -6.79 9.87 6.71
C ASP A 74 -5.70 9.37 5.74
N ILE A 75 -4.91 8.38 6.15
CA ILE A 75 -3.91 7.76 5.28
C ILE A 75 -4.65 7.02 4.16
N LYS A 76 -4.26 7.27 2.91
CA LYS A 76 -4.82 6.55 1.77
C LYS A 76 -4.21 5.16 1.69
N ILE A 77 -5.02 4.17 1.31
CA ILE A 77 -4.56 2.79 1.20
C ILE A 77 -4.91 2.25 -0.18
N MET A 78 -3.89 1.72 -0.86
CA MET A 78 -4.06 0.98 -2.11
C MET A 78 -3.67 -0.47 -1.87
N LEU A 79 -4.60 -1.39 -2.11
CA LEU A 79 -4.39 -2.82 -1.93
C LEU A 79 -3.88 -3.44 -3.23
N MET A 80 -2.87 -4.31 -3.14
CA MET A 80 -2.37 -5.05 -4.30
C MET A 80 -2.78 -6.51 -4.17
N SER A 81 -3.24 -7.14 -5.27
CA SER A 81 -3.62 -8.55 -5.23
C SER A 81 -3.69 -9.15 -6.62
N ALA A 82 -3.33 -10.44 -6.72
CA ALA A 82 -3.60 -11.27 -7.89
C ALA A 82 -4.95 -11.99 -7.78
N HIS A 83 -5.67 -11.81 -6.66
CA HIS A 83 -6.94 -12.48 -6.43
C HIS A 83 -8.02 -11.96 -7.37
N PRO A 84 -8.81 -12.86 -8.02
CA PRO A 84 -9.82 -12.40 -8.99
C PRO A 84 -10.92 -11.53 -8.40
N ASP A 85 -11.20 -11.64 -7.10
CA ASP A 85 -12.23 -10.87 -6.43
C ASP A 85 -11.69 -9.64 -5.67
N ALA A 86 -10.45 -9.23 -5.93
CA ALA A 86 -9.81 -8.13 -5.21
C ALA A 86 -10.64 -6.84 -5.25
N SER A 87 -11.27 -6.55 -6.39
CA SER A 87 -12.13 -5.36 -6.53
C SER A 87 -13.29 -5.37 -5.55
N LYS A 88 -13.97 -6.52 -5.42
CA LYS A 88 -15.09 -6.67 -4.48
C LYS A 88 -14.63 -6.56 -3.04
N ILE A 89 -13.50 -7.21 -2.73
CA ILE A 89 -12.92 -7.19 -1.39
C ILE A 89 -12.56 -5.76 -1.00
N SER A 90 -11.95 -5.01 -1.92
CA SER A 90 -11.57 -3.62 -1.71
C SER A 90 -12.75 -2.73 -1.33
N LYS A 91 -13.88 -2.91 -2.01
CA LYS A 91 -15.10 -2.15 -1.71
C LYS A 91 -15.65 -2.48 -0.33
N THR A 92 -15.57 -3.75 0.07
CA THR A 92 -16.08 -4.22 1.35
C THR A 92 -15.29 -3.67 2.54
N ILE A 93 -13.96 -3.57 2.41
CA ILE A 93 -13.09 -3.15 3.52
C ILE A 93 -12.73 -1.67 3.51
N GLY A 94 -13.14 -0.93 2.48
CA GLY A 94 -12.98 0.52 2.46
C GLY A 94 -11.60 1.03 2.09
N VAL A 95 -10.84 0.27 1.28
CA VAL A 95 -9.58 0.80 0.73
C VAL A 95 -9.89 1.90 -0.29
N ASP A 96 -8.92 2.79 -0.50
CA ASP A 96 -9.11 3.92 -1.41
C ASP A 96 -8.95 3.53 -2.87
N ASP A 97 -8.13 2.51 -3.16
CA ASP A 97 -7.98 1.95 -4.51
C ASP A 97 -7.36 0.55 -4.40
N PHE A 98 -7.30 -0.15 -5.52
CA PHE A 98 -6.62 -1.44 -5.58
C PHE A 98 -5.82 -1.54 -6.87
N LEU A 99 -4.81 -2.43 -6.89
CA LEU A 99 -3.94 -2.66 -8.03
C LEU A 99 -3.85 -4.17 -8.27
N THR A 100 -4.22 -4.61 -9.47
CA THR A 100 -4.18 -6.03 -9.84
C THR A 100 -2.75 -6.45 -10.17
N LYS A 101 -2.30 -7.57 -9.64
CA LYS A 101 -1.01 -8.18 -9.99
C LYS A 101 -1.19 -9.21 -11.10
N PRO A 102 -0.36 -9.25 -12.12
CA PRO A 102 0.73 -8.30 -12.40
C PRO A 102 0.18 -6.95 -12.86
N PHE A 103 0.85 -5.87 -12.49
CA PHE A 103 0.40 -4.52 -12.81
C PHE A 103 1.27 -3.89 -13.90
N GLU A 104 0.68 -2.93 -14.60
CA GLU A 104 1.41 -2.08 -15.53
C GLU A 104 1.99 -0.88 -14.78
N ILE A 105 3.19 -0.45 -15.15
CA ILE A 105 3.86 0.70 -14.51
C ILE A 105 2.97 1.94 -14.60
N ASN A 106 2.36 2.18 -15.75
CA ASN A 106 1.50 3.34 -15.95
C ASN A 106 0.26 3.32 -15.04
N ASP A 107 -0.30 2.14 -14.78
CA ASP A 107 -1.44 2.01 -13.87
C ASP A 107 -1.04 2.34 -12.44
N LEU A 108 0.10 1.85 -11.99
CA LEU A 108 0.63 2.16 -10.67
C LEU A 108 0.80 3.67 -10.51
N VAL A 109 1.51 4.29 -11.43
CA VAL A 109 1.80 5.73 -11.36
C VAL A 109 0.51 6.56 -11.40
N ALA A 110 -0.42 6.24 -12.29
CA ALA A 110 -1.68 6.96 -12.40
C ALA A 110 -2.51 6.89 -11.12
N LYS A 111 -2.59 5.70 -10.51
CA LYS A 111 -3.34 5.52 -9.26
C LYS A 111 -2.70 6.28 -8.10
N VAL A 112 -1.38 6.24 -8.01
CA VAL A 112 -0.64 6.97 -6.97
C VAL A 112 -0.87 8.48 -7.13
N GLU A 113 -0.75 9.01 -8.32
CA GLU A 113 -1.01 10.43 -8.59
C GLU A 113 -2.41 10.83 -8.17
N ASN A 114 -3.39 10.00 -8.52
CA ASN A 114 -4.79 10.27 -8.18
C ASN A 114 -5.01 10.29 -6.66
N LEU A 115 -4.40 9.37 -5.94
CA LEU A 115 -4.57 9.26 -4.49
C LEU A 115 -3.86 10.38 -3.71
N LEU A 116 -2.79 10.93 -4.27
CA LEU A 116 -1.98 11.96 -3.61
C LEU A 116 -2.33 13.38 -4.02
N LYS A 117 -3.34 13.54 -4.83
CA LYS A 117 -3.80 14.88 -5.22
C LYS A 117 -4.26 15.71 -4.04
#